data_b5eedc2d177f323342173803104ddc0d
#
_entry.id   b5eedc2d177f323342173803104ddc0d
#
_cell.length_a   1.000
_cell.length_b   1.000
_cell.length_c   1.000
_cell.angle_alpha   90.00
_cell.angle_beta   90.00
_cell.angle_gamma   90.00
#
_symmetry.space_group_name_H-M   'P 1'
#
loop_
_entity.id
_entity.type
_entity.pdbx_description
1 polymer ?
#
loop_
_entity_poly.entity_id
_entity_poly.type
_entity_poly.pdbx_seq_one_letter_code
_entity_poly.pdbx_strand_id
1 'polypeptide(L)'
;LTQTGYLTFKSVDGNIAIVDYSTEEVRHAMAGMYLHQLLGKTIEQAGVMDFAIRLVKDNPETLVRIFNRLLESVDYEAYSIEDAKSVLAVIQVAMINVRLSPVIKVIAKGESVLEVQAGERTIVLTLEYCHPDQEAEQLLQVAVSQLDKPFSGKLGGSMEILKLVLVFSESDRRITV
;
A
#
# COMPACT_ATOMS: atom_id res chain seq x y z
N LEU A 1 -2.77 -3.41 24.87
CA LEU A 1 -3.69 -3.55 23.72
C LEU A 1 -4.31 -4.96 23.66
N THR A 2 -3.55 -6.03 23.92
CA THR A 2 -4.10 -7.41 23.98
C THR A 2 -5.09 -7.58 25.13
N GLN A 3 -4.84 -7.01 26.29
CA GLN A 3 -5.75 -7.04 27.44
C GLN A 3 -7.05 -6.26 27.22
N THR A 4 -7.05 -5.28 26.33
CA THR A 4 -8.23 -4.49 25.98
C THR A 4 -9.03 -5.10 24.82
N GLY A 5 -8.59 -6.24 24.27
CA GLY A 5 -9.28 -6.94 23.18
C GLY A 5 -9.05 -6.37 21.78
N TYR A 6 -8.19 -5.34 21.62
CA TYR A 6 -7.86 -4.79 20.30
C TYR A 6 -6.92 -5.70 19.49
N LEU A 7 -6.02 -6.41 20.17
CA LEU A 7 -5.09 -7.34 19.56
C LEU A 7 -5.27 -8.75 20.10
N THR A 8 -5.04 -9.74 19.26
CA THR A 8 -4.99 -11.16 19.61
C THR A 8 -3.65 -11.76 19.21
N PHE A 9 -3.22 -12.80 19.92
CA PHE A 9 -2.05 -13.57 19.54
C PHE A 9 -2.36 -14.45 18.33
N LYS A 10 -1.57 -14.32 17.28
CA LYS A 10 -1.66 -15.14 16.08
C LYS A 10 -0.75 -16.36 16.18
N SER A 11 0.46 -16.16 16.65
CA SER A 11 1.43 -17.24 16.91
C SER A 11 2.49 -16.75 17.90
N VAL A 12 3.19 -17.71 18.51
CA VAL A 12 4.36 -17.45 19.35
C VAL A 12 5.48 -18.35 18.86
N ASP A 13 6.64 -17.75 18.59
CA ASP A 13 7.85 -18.45 18.20
C ASP A 13 9.00 -18.03 19.14
N GLY A 14 9.39 -18.91 20.03
CA GLY A 14 10.35 -18.62 21.09
C GLY A 14 9.90 -17.43 21.96
N ASN A 15 10.68 -16.34 21.92
CA ASN A 15 10.41 -15.10 22.66
C ASN A 15 9.67 -14.05 21.82
N ILE A 16 9.27 -14.38 20.59
CA ILE A 16 8.58 -13.48 19.68
C ILE A 16 7.11 -13.86 19.62
N ALA A 17 6.24 -12.92 19.98
CA ALA A 17 4.81 -13.05 19.81
C ALA A 17 4.33 -12.27 18.60
N ILE A 18 3.70 -12.95 17.65
CA ILE A 18 3.04 -12.31 16.52
C ILE A 18 1.60 -12.03 16.94
N VAL A 19 1.21 -10.76 16.83
CA VAL A 19 -0.13 -10.29 17.15
C VAL A 19 -0.83 -9.77 15.91
N ASP A 20 -2.16 -9.84 15.91
CA ASP A 20 -3.01 -9.27 14.86
C ASP A 20 -4.20 -8.59 15.50
N TYR A 21 -4.95 -7.80 14.76
CA TYR A 21 -6.20 -7.25 15.24
C TYR A 21 -7.19 -8.36 15.56
N SER A 22 -7.98 -8.17 16.61
CA SER A 22 -8.92 -9.19 17.09
C SER A 22 -10.07 -9.46 16.11
N THR A 23 -10.50 -8.42 15.39
CA THR A 23 -11.54 -8.50 14.34
C THR A 23 -11.27 -7.53 13.19
N GLU A 24 -11.95 -7.74 12.07
CA GLU A 24 -11.87 -6.81 10.92
C GLU A 24 -12.43 -5.43 11.25
N GLU A 25 -13.42 -5.31 12.12
CA GLU A 25 -13.96 -4.03 12.57
C GLU A 25 -12.92 -3.25 13.37
N VAL A 26 -12.16 -3.91 14.23
CA VAL A 26 -11.07 -3.29 14.99
C VAL A 26 -9.96 -2.85 14.04
N ARG A 27 -9.59 -3.70 13.07
CA ARG A 27 -8.59 -3.37 12.04
C ARG A 27 -9.00 -2.12 11.26
N HIS A 28 -10.25 -2.07 10.79
CA HIS A 28 -10.80 -0.94 10.06
C HIS A 28 -10.85 0.35 10.90
N ALA A 29 -11.31 0.27 12.15
CA ALA A 29 -11.34 1.41 13.06
C ALA A 29 -9.93 1.96 13.34
N MET A 30 -8.96 1.10 13.57
CA MET A 30 -7.56 1.50 13.77
C MET A 30 -6.96 2.11 12.51
N ALA A 31 -7.25 1.56 11.33
CA ALA A 31 -6.81 2.16 10.07
C ALA A 31 -7.38 3.57 9.88
N GLY A 32 -8.65 3.79 10.21
CA GLY A 32 -9.28 5.11 10.17
C GLY A 32 -8.60 6.10 11.12
N MET A 33 -8.27 5.68 12.34
CA MET A 33 -7.53 6.51 13.30
C MET A 33 -6.14 6.87 12.79
N TYR A 34 -5.37 5.89 12.30
CA TYR A 34 -4.05 6.14 11.73
C TYR A 34 -4.11 7.06 10.52
N LEU A 35 -5.04 6.81 9.61
CA LEU A 35 -5.21 7.63 8.42
C LEU A 35 -5.54 9.08 8.79
N HIS A 36 -6.42 9.29 9.77
CA HIS A 36 -6.76 10.63 10.25
C HIS A 36 -5.55 11.36 10.86
N GLN A 37 -4.64 10.64 11.50
CA GLN A 37 -3.41 11.22 12.02
C GLN A 37 -2.36 11.48 10.94
N LEU A 38 -2.24 10.58 9.96
CA LEU A 38 -1.28 10.68 8.85
C LEU A 38 -1.59 11.84 7.90
N LEU A 39 -2.88 12.18 7.74
CA LEU A 39 -3.31 13.19 6.77
C LEU A 39 -3.38 14.57 7.43
N GLY A 40 -2.76 15.56 6.83
CA GLY A 40 -2.96 16.98 7.15
C GLY A 40 -4.31 17.53 6.64
N LYS A 41 -5.13 16.66 6.03
CA LYS A 41 -6.45 16.97 5.47
C LYS A 41 -7.46 15.91 5.90
N THR A 42 -8.75 16.16 5.69
CA THR A 42 -9.77 15.14 5.96
C THR A 42 -9.67 13.97 4.99
N ILE A 43 -10.16 12.78 5.40
CA ILE A 43 -10.18 11.57 4.57
C ILE A 43 -10.95 11.81 3.26
N GLU A 44 -12.03 12.56 3.31
CA GLU A 44 -12.84 12.96 2.14
C GLU A 44 -12.02 13.82 1.17
N GLN A 45 -11.28 14.81 1.69
CA GLN A 45 -10.43 15.69 0.88
C GLN A 45 -9.28 14.94 0.24
N ALA A 46 -8.74 13.91 0.90
CA ALA A 46 -7.73 13.02 0.36
C ALA A 46 -8.28 12.05 -0.72
N GLY A 47 -9.61 11.98 -0.89
CA GLY A 47 -10.25 11.15 -1.91
C GLY A 47 -10.26 9.65 -1.60
N VAL A 48 -10.07 9.26 -0.34
CA VAL A 48 -9.96 7.87 0.08
C VAL A 48 -11.30 7.12 -0.03
N MET A 49 -12.43 7.82 0.11
CA MET A 49 -13.76 7.19 0.12
C MET A 49 -14.09 6.42 -1.16
N ASP A 50 -13.61 6.90 -2.31
CA ASP A 50 -13.84 6.26 -3.61
C ASP A 50 -12.80 5.16 -3.95
N PHE A 51 -11.82 4.97 -3.09
CA PHE A 51 -10.63 4.16 -3.37
C PHE A 51 -11.00 2.73 -3.80
N ALA A 52 -11.87 2.06 -3.03
CA ALA A 52 -12.29 0.68 -3.31
C ALA A 52 -12.96 0.54 -4.68
N ILE A 53 -13.87 1.46 -5.03
CA ILE A 53 -14.59 1.43 -6.30
C ILE A 53 -13.63 1.63 -7.48
N ARG A 54 -12.70 2.55 -7.32
CA ARG A 54 -11.74 2.89 -8.37
C ARG A 54 -10.70 1.79 -8.59
N LEU A 55 -10.25 1.12 -7.54
CA LEU A 55 -9.36 -0.06 -7.67
C LEU A 55 -9.99 -1.18 -8.50
N VAL A 56 -11.32 -1.34 -8.44
CA VAL A 56 -12.03 -2.35 -9.24
C VAL A 56 -12.16 -1.95 -10.71
N LYS A 57 -12.36 -0.66 -11.00
CA LYS A 57 -12.86 -0.20 -12.32
C LYS A 57 -11.85 0.58 -13.14
N ASP A 58 -10.96 1.32 -12.49
CA ASP A 58 -10.15 2.32 -13.17
C ASP A 58 -8.89 1.72 -13.82
N ASN A 59 -8.35 2.46 -14.78
CA ASN A 59 -7.09 2.16 -15.44
C ASN A 59 -5.88 2.57 -14.56
N PRO A 60 -4.65 2.13 -14.88
CA PRO A 60 -3.44 2.44 -14.12
C PRO A 60 -3.22 3.93 -13.87
N GLU A 61 -3.40 4.77 -14.89
CA GLU A 61 -3.15 6.22 -14.79
C GLU A 61 -4.10 6.90 -13.79
N THR A 62 -5.35 6.45 -13.75
CA THR A 62 -6.32 6.94 -12.77
C THR A 62 -5.99 6.48 -11.36
N LEU A 63 -5.52 5.24 -11.19
CA LEU A 63 -5.06 4.74 -9.88
C LEU A 63 -3.86 5.52 -9.36
N VAL A 64 -2.89 5.82 -10.22
CA VAL A 64 -1.73 6.66 -9.85
C VAL A 64 -2.17 8.07 -9.40
N ARG A 65 -3.15 8.67 -10.07
CA ARG A 65 -3.69 9.98 -9.63
C ARG A 65 -4.32 9.91 -8.24
N ILE A 66 -4.99 8.79 -7.91
CA ILE A 66 -5.60 8.59 -6.59
C ILE A 66 -4.51 8.42 -5.53
N PHE A 67 -3.50 7.61 -5.81
CA PHE A 67 -2.35 7.44 -4.91
C PHE A 67 -1.63 8.77 -4.67
N ASN A 68 -1.42 9.55 -5.73
CA ASN A 68 -0.79 10.86 -5.61
C ASN A 68 -1.62 11.82 -4.76
N ARG A 69 -2.95 11.86 -4.93
CA ARG A 69 -3.82 12.68 -4.10
C ARG A 69 -3.77 12.28 -2.63
N LEU A 70 -3.69 10.98 -2.34
CA LEU A 70 -3.49 10.47 -0.99
C LEU A 70 -2.15 10.94 -0.42
N LEU A 71 -1.06 10.73 -1.15
CA LEU A 71 0.30 11.08 -0.72
C LEU A 71 0.49 12.58 -0.55
N GLU A 72 -0.05 13.41 -1.44
CA GLU A 72 -0.09 14.89 -1.30
C GLU A 72 -0.84 15.36 -0.05
N SER A 73 -1.65 14.50 0.54
CA SER A 73 -2.44 14.82 1.74
C SER A 73 -1.74 14.42 3.03
N VAL A 74 -0.62 13.70 2.96
CA VAL A 74 0.17 13.29 4.12
C VAL A 74 0.80 14.52 4.79
N ASP A 75 0.77 14.55 6.11
CA ASP A 75 1.49 15.53 6.93
C ASP A 75 2.95 15.09 7.07
N TYR A 76 3.79 15.52 6.12
CA TYR A 76 5.21 15.18 6.08
C TYR A 76 6.05 15.86 7.18
N GLU A 77 5.50 16.85 7.89
CA GLU A 77 6.17 17.44 9.04
C GLU A 77 6.02 16.55 10.28
N ALA A 78 4.86 15.90 10.40
CA ALA A 78 4.59 14.98 11.50
C ALA A 78 5.07 13.54 11.21
N TYR A 79 5.09 13.12 9.95
CA TYR A 79 5.39 11.74 9.53
C TYR A 79 6.41 11.70 8.41
N SER A 80 7.60 11.22 8.75
CA SER A 80 8.67 11.01 7.78
C SER A 80 8.36 9.80 6.89
N ILE A 81 8.46 9.98 5.58
CA ILE A 81 8.41 8.91 4.57
C ILE A 81 9.79 8.82 3.93
N GLU A 82 10.55 7.79 4.28
CA GLU A 82 11.97 7.69 3.97
C GLU A 82 12.30 6.50 3.06
N ASP A 83 11.33 5.62 2.82
CA ASP A 83 11.54 4.42 2.03
C ASP A 83 10.24 3.93 1.34
N ALA A 84 10.40 2.97 0.42
CA ALA A 84 9.29 2.35 -0.29
C ALA A 84 8.26 1.69 0.64
N LYS A 85 8.69 1.15 1.78
CA LYS A 85 7.79 0.48 2.75
C LYS A 85 6.88 1.48 3.42
N SER A 86 7.41 2.64 3.77
CA SER A 86 6.63 3.73 4.37
C SER A 86 5.54 4.24 3.41
N VAL A 87 5.87 4.39 2.12
CA VAL A 87 4.87 4.75 1.08
C VAL A 87 3.80 3.66 0.96
N LEU A 88 4.21 2.40 0.85
CA LEU A 88 3.28 1.26 0.76
C LEU A 88 2.39 1.16 2.01
N ALA A 89 2.92 1.47 3.20
CA ALA A 89 2.16 1.47 4.44
C ALA A 89 1.03 2.52 4.43
N VAL A 90 1.29 3.73 3.91
CA VAL A 90 0.24 4.76 3.74
C VAL A 90 -0.87 4.26 2.81
N ILE A 91 -0.50 3.68 1.66
CA ILE A 91 -1.45 3.10 0.70
C ILE A 91 -2.23 1.94 1.34
N GLN A 92 -1.54 1.07 2.08
CA GLN A 92 -2.15 -0.06 2.79
C GLN A 92 -3.20 0.41 3.80
N VAL A 93 -2.87 1.39 4.63
CA VAL A 93 -3.81 1.93 5.65
C VAL A 93 -5.04 2.54 4.97
N ALA A 94 -4.87 3.27 3.87
CA ALA A 94 -5.99 3.82 3.10
C ALA A 94 -6.88 2.71 2.53
N MET A 95 -6.30 1.61 2.02
CA MET A 95 -7.06 0.45 1.52
C MET A 95 -7.83 -0.24 2.64
N ILE A 96 -7.22 -0.45 3.81
CA ILE A 96 -7.90 -1.04 4.98
C ILE A 96 -9.05 -0.16 5.44
N ASN A 97 -8.88 1.16 5.41
CA ASN A 97 -9.93 2.11 5.79
C ASN A 97 -11.19 2.00 4.91
N VAL A 98 -11.06 1.56 3.67
CA VAL A 98 -12.20 1.29 2.75
C VAL A 98 -12.56 -0.21 2.67
N ARG A 99 -12.25 -0.97 3.71
CA ARG A 99 -12.59 -2.39 3.88
C ARG A 99 -11.98 -3.35 2.85
N LEU A 100 -10.83 -2.97 2.29
CA LEU A 100 -10.00 -3.90 1.54
C LEU A 100 -9.02 -4.60 2.48
N SER A 101 -8.54 -5.77 2.07
CA SER A 101 -7.58 -6.57 2.86
C SER A 101 -6.24 -6.69 2.12
N PRO A 102 -5.48 -5.58 2.01
CA PRO A 102 -4.17 -5.60 1.38
C PRO A 102 -3.15 -6.36 2.23
N VAL A 103 -2.26 -7.09 1.58
CA VAL A 103 -1.17 -7.83 2.22
C VAL A 103 0.15 -7.33 1.66
N ILE A 104 1.07 -6.91 2.54
CA ILE A 104 2.45 -6.64 2.15
C ILE A 104 3.23 -7.95 2.29
N LYS A 105 3.86 -8.37 1.19
CA LYS A 105 4.74 -9.54 1.11
C LYS A 105 6.15 -9.08 0.86
N VAL A 106 7.10 -9.63 1.60
CA VAL A 106 8.52 -9.44 1.31
C VAL A 106 8.93 -10.51 0.30
N ILE A 107 9.42 -10.08 -0.85
CA ILE A 107 9.95 -10.96 -1.89
C ILE A 107 11.48 -11.05 -1.83
N ALA A 108 12.09 -11.79 -2.76
CA ALA A 108 13.53 -11.96 -2.82
C ALA A 108 14.27 -10.60 -2.83
N LYS A 109 15.39 -10.51 -2.13
CA LYS A 109 16.23 -9.31 -1.97
C LYS A 109 15.66 -8.19 -1.08
N GLY A 110 14.61 -8.47 -0.28
CA GLY A 110 14.05 -7.49 0.64
C GLY A 110 13.08 -6.48 0.01
N GLU A 111 12.78 -6.63 -1.27
CA GLU A 111 11.73 -5.87 -1.95
C GLU A 111 10.36 -6.21 -1.35
N SER A 112 9.51 -5.22 -1.23
CA SER A 112 8.15 -5.38 -0.69
C SER A 112 7.12 -5.18 -1.80
N VAL A 113 6.12 -6.04 -1.82
CA VAL A 113 5.00 -6.01 -2.75
C VAL A 113 3.72 -5.90 -1.95
N LEU A 114 2.84 -4.98 -2.33
CA LEU A 114 1.50 -4.90 -1.79
C LEU A 114 0.54 -5.59 -2.76
N GLU A 115 -0.17 -6.59 -2.25
CA GLU A 115 -1.20 -7.32 -2.99
C GLU A 115 -2.57 -7.06 -2.38
N VAL A 116 -3.56 -6.75 -3.21
CA VAL A 116 -4.93 -6.57 -2.77
C VAL A 116 -5.91 -7.14 -3.78
N GLN A 117 -6.94 -7.80 -3.28
CA GLN A 117 -8.08 -8.23 -4.09
C GLN A 117 -9.17 -7.15 -4.06
N ALA A 118 -9.60 -6.70 -5.24
CA ALA A 118 -10.65 -5.73 -5.42
C ALA A 118 -11.68 -6.27 -6.43
N GLY A 119 -12.76 -6.85 -5.94
CA GLY A 119 -13.72 -7.59 -6.77
C GLY A 119 -13.10 -8.82 -7.44
N GLU A 120 -13.18 -8.90 -8.76
CA GLU A 120 -12.58 -9.98 -9.58
C GLU A 120 -11.14 -9.65 -10.03
N ARG A 121 -10.58 -8.52 -9.59
CA ARG A 121 -9.23 -8.07 -9.93
C ARG A 121 -8.29 -8.24 -8.75
N THR A 122 -7.11 -8.81 -9.00
CA THR A 122 -5.99 -8.76 -8.06
C THR A 122 -5.02 -7.68 -8.51
N ILE A 123 -4.72 -6.74 -7.63
CA ILE A 123 -3.77 -5.66 -7.88
C ILE A 123 -2.49 -5.96 -7.12
N VAL A 124 -1.38 -5.89 -7.83
CA VAL A 124 -0.03 -6.12 -7.29
C VAL A 124 0.77 -4.85 -7.51
N LEU A 125 1.14 -4.18 -6.43
CA LEU A 125 1.92 -2.95 -6.45
C LEU A 125 3.35 -3.26 -6.03
N THR A 126 4.31 -2.98 -6.90
CA THR A 126 5.74 -2.90 -6.56
C THR A 126 6.12 -1.43 -6.52
N LEU A 127 6.90 -1.00 -5.54
CA LEU A 127 7.25 0.40 -5.39
C LEU A 127 8.75 0.56 -5.15
N GLU A 128 9.36 1.40 -5.97
CA GLU A 128 10.72 1.88 -5.80
C GLU A 128 10.72 3.29 -5.21
N TYR A 129 11.70 3.59 -4.37
CA TYR A 129 11.87 4.90 -3.76
C TYR A 129 13.01 5.63 -4.44
N CYS A 130 12.72 6.79 -5.01
CA CYS A 130 13.66 7.62 -5.72
C CYS A 130 14.15 8.75 -4.80
N HIS A 131 15.41 8.67 -4.38
CA HIS A 131 16.07 9.73 -3.62
C HIS A 131 16.37 10.96 -4.49
N PRO A 132 16.61 12.15 -3.89
CA PRO A 132 16.78 13.40 -4.63
C PRO A 132 17.96 13.42 -5.62
N ASP A 133 18.94 12.54 -5.44
CA ASP A 133 20.12 12.36 -6.29
C ASP A 133 19.90 11.35 -7.43
N GLN A 134 18.73 10.77 -7.55
CA GLN A 134 18.39 9.75 -8.53
C GLN A 134 17.36 10.27 -9.55
N GLU A 135 17.36 9.66 -10.73
CA GLU A 135 16.37 9.95 -11.78
C GLU A 135 15.23 8.91 -11.75
N ALA A 136 14.01 9.36 -11.46
CA ALA A 136 12.83 8.51 -11.34
C ALA A 136 12.57 7.70 -12.62
N GLU A 137 12.83 8.28 -13.81
CA GLU A 137 12.61 7.61 -15.09
C GLU A 137 13.57 6.44 -15.31
N GLN A 138 14.81 6.54 -14.87
CA GLN A 138 15.78 5.44 -14.93
C GLN A 138 15.41 4.32 -13.98
N LEU A 139 14.98 4.65 -12.76
CA LEU A 139 14.50 3.66 -11.81
C LEU A 139 13.26 2.92 -12.34
N LEU A 140 12.34 3.64 -12.95
CA LEU A 140 11.16 3.03 -13.54
C LEU A 140 11.52 2.04 -14.66
N GLN A 141 12.43 2.40 -15.56
CA GLN A 141 12.90 1.50 -16.63
C GLN A 141 13.54 0.22 -16.06
N VAL A 142 14.35 0.34 -15.01
CA VAL A 142 14.97 -0.80 -14.33
C VAL A 142 13.91 -1.67 -13.68
N ALA A 143 12.97 -1.08 -12.96
CA ALA A 143 11.92 -1.80 -12.24
C ALA A 143 10.96 -2.53 -13.20
N VAL A 144 10.58 -1.90 -14.31
CA VAL A 144 9.76 -2.54 -15.35
C VAL A 144 10.48 -3.75 -15.97
N SER A 145 11.78 -3.64 -16.22
CA SER A 145 12.57 -4.76 -16.77
C SER A 145 12.62 -5.98 -15.82
N GLN A 146 12.34 -5.80 -14.55
CA GLN A 146 12.31 -6.87 -13.53
C GLN A 146 10.93 -7.54 -13.42
N LEU A 147 9.88 -6.92 -13.96
CA LEU A 147 8.50 -7.47 -13.91
C LEU A 147 8.29 -8.77 -14.70
N ASP A 148 9.14 -9.06 -15.68
CA ASP A 148 9.04 -10.27 -16.53
C ASP A 148 9.46 -11.56 -15.80
N LYS A 149 9.89 -11.46 -14.53
CA LYS A 149 10.10 -12.64 -13.70
C LYS A 149 8.74 -13.18 -13.25
N PRO A 150 8.43 -14.46 -13.52
CA PRO A 150 7.15 -15.02 -13.16
C PRO A 150 6.95 -14.91 -11.65
N PHE A 151 5.92 -14.15 -11.27
CA PHE A 151 5.42 -14.16 -9.90
C PHE A 151 4.82 -15.55 -9.66
N SER A 152 5.52 -16.41 -8.94
CA SER A 152 5.14 -17.81 -8.69
C SER A 152 4.04 -17.92 -7.63
N GLY A 153 2.98 -17.14 -7.75
CA GLY A 153 1.76 -17.30 -6.98
C GLY A 153 0.75 -18.06 -7.82
N LYS A 154 0.39 -19.29 -7.44
CA LYS A 154 -0.77 -20.00 -8.00
C LYS A 154 -2.03 -19.23 -7.63
N LEU A 155 -2.47 -18.35 -8.51
CA LEU A 155 -3.81 -17.77 -8.49
C LEU A 155 -4.69 -18.68 -9.36
N GLY A 156 -5.46 -19.52 -8.71
CA GLY A 156 -6.45 -20.36 -9.40
C GLY A 156 -7.67 -19.52 -9.76
N GLY A 157 -8.05 -19.52 -11.03
CA GLY A 157 -9.25 -18.88 -11.54
C GLY A 157 -8.97 -17.84 -12.63
N SER A 158 -9.99 -17.46 -13.40
CA SER A 158 -9.93 -16.40 -14.44
C SER A 158 -9.98 -14.99 -13.83
N MET A 159 -9.14 -14.71 -12.81
CA MET A 159 -9.06 -13.39 -12.19
C MET A 159 -8.10 -12.51 -12.98
N GLU A 160 -8.51 -11.27 -13.24
CA GLU A 160 -7.65 -10.26 -13.85
C GLU A 160 -6.54 -9.87 -12.85
N ILE A 161 -5.29 -9.94 -13.28
CA ILE A 161 -4.14 -9.49 -12.47
C ILE A 161 -3.61 -8.20 -13.08
N LEU A 162 -3.73 -7.12 -12.31
CA LEU A 162 -3.13 -5.83 -12.65
C LEU A 162 -1.83 -5.65 -11.85
N LYS A 163 -0.69 -5.68 -12.56
CA LYS A 163 0.61 -5.38 -11.96
C LYS A 163 0.97 -3.93 -12.24
N LEU A 164 1.31 -3.19 -11.19
CA LEU A 164 1.77 -1.81 -11.30
C LEU A 164 3.16 -1.70 -10.68
N VAL A 165 4.08 -1.14 -11.46
CA VAL A 165 5.38 -0.70 -10.96
C VAL A 165 5.29 0.79 -10.75
N LEU A 166 5.59 1.21 -9.54
CA LEU A 166 5.47 2.58 -9.10
C LEU A 166 6.84 3.08 -8.67
N VAL A 167 7.16 4.31 -9.01
CA VAL A 167 8.34 5.01 -8.48
C VAL A 167 7.86 6.23 -7.70
N PHE A 168 8.16 6.29 -6.41
CA PHE A 168 7.88 7.46 -5.58
C PHE A 168 9.09 8.37 -5.57
N SER A 169 8.93 9.60 -6.06
CA SER A 169 9.94 10.66 -5.98
C SER A 169 9.83 11.38 -4.64
N GLU A 170 10.91 11.34 -3.85
CA GLU A 170 11.00 12.06 -2.58
C GLU A 170 10.90 13.57 -2.79
N SER A 171 11.53 14.09 -3.83
CA SER A 171 11.56 15.53 -4.15
C SER A 171 10.17 16.06 -4.48
N ASP A 172 9.40 15.31 -5.29
CA ASP A 172 8.10 15.74 -5.78
C ASP A 172 6.95 15.25 -4.89
N ARG A 173 7.23 14.30 -3.97
CA ARG A 173 6.25 13.60 -3.13
C ARG A 173 5.14 12.96 -3.96
N ARG A 174 5.52 12.38 -5.09
CA ARG A 174 4.60 11.82 -6.10
C ARG A 174 5.08 10.50 -6.64
N ILE A 175 4.11 9.71 -7.07
CA ILE A 175 4.30 8.45 -7.78
C ILE A 175 4.22 8.69 -9.29
N THR A 176 5.12 8.04 -10.03
CA THR A 176 5.06 7.83 -11.49
C THR A 176 4.94 6.34 -11.81
N VAL A 177 4.43 5.99 -13.00
CA VAL A 177 4.21 4.64 -13.51
C VAL A 177 4.70 4.51 -14.94
#